data_0a453f02d7afd83d8adb8eb9a817e053
#
_entry.id   0a453f02d7afd83d8adb8eb9a817e053
#
_cell.length_a   1.000
_cell.length_b   1.000
_cell.length_c   1.000
_cell.angle_alpha   90.00
_cell.angle_beta   90.00
_cell.angle_gamma   90.00
#
_symmetry.space_group_name_H-M   'P 1'
#
loop_
_entity.id
_entity.type
_entity.pdbx_description
1 polymer ?
#
loop_
_entity_poly.entity_id
_entity_poly.type
_entity_poly.pdbx_seq_one_letter_code
_entity_poly.pdbx_strand_id
1 'polypeptide(L)'
;AISYVRANSIDLGIHPFDFDKYDIHLHVPEGATPKDGPSAGIAIFNSLVSSLTSNKVKRDVAMTGEITLRGRVLPIGGLKEKIYAAARAGIRTVLIPEDNKNEIKEFDKEILKAVKIIPIQEAKSILQHTLVKSINPLNITESEILATNKPSKIENNIKENLTH
;
A
#
# COMPACT_ATOMS: atom_id res chain seq x y z
N ALA A 1 -3.57 4.89 4.83
CA ALA A 1 -2.84 4.45 3.64
C ALA A 1 -2.74 5.56 2.59
N ILE A 2 -3.84 6.11 2.13
CA ILE A 2 -3.85 7.17 1.09
C ILE A 2 -2.99 8.38 1.51
N SER A 3 -3.19 8.90 2.73
CA SER A 3 -2.42 10.04 3.25
C SER A 3 -0.92 9.74 3.32
N TYR A 4 -0.55 8.52 3.71
CA TYR A 4 0.85 8.10 3.76
C TYR A 4 1.46 8.02 2.35
N VAL A 5 0.76 7.44 1.38
CA VAL A 5 1.22 7.37 -0.01
C VAL A 5 1.40 8.77 -0.59
N ARG A 6 0.43 9.68 -0.38
CA ARG A 6 0.50 11.07 -0.84
C ARG A 6 1.71 11.81 -0.24
N ALA A 7 1.92 11.71 1.06
CA ALA A 7 3.04 12.37 1.75
C ALA A 7 4.43 11.82 1.35
N ASN A 8 4.50 10.58 0.85
CA ASN A 8 5.75 9.93 0.45
C ASN A 8 5.81 9.63 -1.07
N SER A 9 5.00 10.31 -1.86
CA SER A 9 4.81 10.00 -3.29
C SER A 9 6.13 9.97 -4.07
N ILE A 10 7.00 10.94 -3.91
CA ILE A 10 8.30 11.05 -4.58
C ILE A 10 9.17 9.82 -4.30
N ASP A 11 9.31 9.43 -3.04
CA ASP A 11 10.08 8.26 -2.63
C ASP A 11 9.47 6.95 -3.16
N LEU A 12 8.16 6.95 -3.38
CA LEU A 12 7.40 5.80 -3.91
C LEU A 12 7.35 5.78 -5.43
N GLY A 13 8.05 6.71 -6.11
CA GLY A 13 8.06 6.79 -7.56
C GLY A 13 6.73 7.28 -8.15
N ILE A 14 5.92 8.00 -7.38
CA ILE A 14 4.60 8.51 -7.75
C ILE A 14 4.70 10.03 -7.87
N HIS A 15 4.26 10.58 -9.00
CA HIS A 15 4.25 12.03 -9.18
C HIS A 15 3.18 12.65 -8.27
N PRO A 16 3.49 13.72 -7.48
CA PRO A 16 2.54 14.32 -6.54
C PRO A 16 1.18 14.69 -7.15
N PHE A 17 1.17 15.15 -8.40
CA PHE A 17 -0.05 15.53 -9.12
C PHE A 17 -0.88 14.35 -9.66
N ASP A 18 -0.39 13.13 -9.58
CA ASP A 18 -1.18 11.97 -10.01
C ASP A 18 -2.42 11.76 -9.13
N PHE A 19 -2.34 12.18 -7.85
CA PHE A 19 -3.49 12.17 -6.95
C PHE A 19 -4.61 13.15 -7.34
N ASP A 20 -4.28 14.21 -8.06
CA ASP A 20 -5.26 15.22 -8.50
C ASP A 20 -5.86 14.86 -9.88
N LYS A 21 -5.26 13.89 -10.58
CA LYS A 21 -5.73 13.41 -11.88
C LYS A 21 -6.67 12.22 -11.79
N TYR A 22 -6.65 11.49 -10.67
CA TYR A 22 -7.37 10.22 -10.52
C TYR A 22 -8.26 10.23 -9.30
N ASP A 23 -9.50 9.77 -9.48
CA ASP A 23 -10.34 9.34 -8.37
C ASP A 23 -9.92 7.95 -7.90
N ILE A 24 -9.79 7.77 -6.59
CA ILE A 24 -9.41 6.49 -6.01
C ILE A 24 -10.65 5.79 -5.50
N HIS A 25 -11.03 4.70 -6.16
CA HIS A 25 -12.08 3.80 -5.70
C HIS A 25 -11.47 2.55 -5.07
N LEU A 26 -11.80 2.30 -3.80
CA LEU A 26 -11.35 1.11 -3.07
C LEU A 26 -12.52 0.11 -2.97
N HIS A 27 -12.36 -1.05 -3.59
CA HIS A 27 -13.30 -2.15 -3.48
C HIS A 27 -12.71 -3.30 -2.67
N VAL A 28 -13.42 -3.73 -1.63
CA VAL A 28 -13.09 -4.94 -0.87
C VAL A 28 -14.11 -6.01 -1.24
N PRO A 29 -13.72 -7.08 -1.93
CA PRO A 29 -14.66 -8.13 -2.36
C PRO A 29 -15.26 -8.88 -1.17
N GLU A 30 -16.34 -9.64 -1.44
CA GLU A 30 -17.09 -10.41 -0.43
C GLU A 30 -17.72 -9.54 0.66
N GLY A 31 -18.49 -8.51 0.25
CA GLY A 31 -19.14 -7.55 1.16
C GLY A 31 -20.15 -8.17 2.15
N ALA A 32 -20.63 -9.37 1.90
CA ALA A 32 -21.50 -10.12 2.83
C ALA A 32 -20.76 -10.68 4.05
N THR A 33 -19.42 -10.78 3.99
CA THR A 33 -18.61 -11.22 5.12
C THR A 33 -18.22 -10.01 5.97
N PRO A 34 -18.59 -9.98 7.27
CA PRO A 34 -18.17 -8.90 8.16
C PRO A 34 -16.65 -8.76 8.17
N LYS A 35 -16.18 -7.53 8.02
CA LYS A 35 -14.75 -7.20 8.04
C LYS A 35 -14.55 -6.08 9.04
N ASP A 36 -13.91 -6.42 10.16
CA ASP A 36 -13.63 -5.49 11.23
C ASP A 36 -12.14 -5.17 11.32
N GLY A 37 -11.85 -3.96 11.76
CA GLY A 37 -10.52 -3.51 12.11
C GLY A 37 -9.64 -3.07 10.94
N PRO A 38 -8.51 -2.44 11.29
CA PRO A 38 -7.62 -1.75 10.35
C PRO A 38 -6.57 -2.67 9.71
N SER A 39 -6.67 -3.99 9.86
CA SER A 39 -5.61 -4.96 9.48
C SER A 39 -5.34 -5.06 7.97
N ALA A 40 -6.16 -4.43 7.14
CA ALA A 40 -5.94 -4.33 5.69
C ALA A 40 -5.08 -3.12 5.28
N GLY A 41 -4.63 -2.30 6.23
CA GLY A 41 -3.94 -1.04 5.95
C GLY A 41 -2.73 -1.17 5.03
N ILE A 42 -1.84 -2.14 5.30
CA ILE A 42 -0.67 -2.36 4.44
C ILE A 42 -1.03 -2.97 3.08
N ALA A 43 -2.11 -3.75 2.98
CA ALA A 43 -2.58 -4.27 1.70
C ALA A 43 -3.15 -3.16 0.82
N ILE A 44 -3.91 -2.22 1.40
CA ILE A 44 -4.39 -1.02 0.72
C ILE A 44 -3.22 -0.15 0.27
N PHE A 45 -2.24 0.09 1.14
CA PHE A 45 -1.01 0.81 0.80
C PHE A 45 -0.31 0.18 -0.40
N ASN A 46 -0.08 -1.13 -0.37
CA ASN A 46 0.57 -1.87 -1.46
C ASN A 46 -0.23 -1.78 -2.78
N SER A 47 -1.56 -1.88 -2.71
CA SER A 47 -2.43 -1.78 -3.88
C SER A 47 -2.40 -0.39 -4.52
N LEU A 48 -2.38 0.67 -3.70
CA LEU A 48 -2.25 2.05 -4.17
C LEU A 48 -0.92 2.27 -4.88
N VAL A 49 0.20 1.86 -4.27
CA VAL A 49 1.53 1.99 -4.88
C VAL A 49 1.60 1.18 -6.18
N SER A 50 1.11 -0.06 -6.18
CA SER A 50 1.06 -0.92 -7.37
C SER A 50 0.29 -0.25 -8.52
N SER A 51 -0.90 0.28 -8.24
CA SER A 51 -1.76 0.92 -9.23
C SER A 51 -1.13 2.21 -9.78
N LEU A 52 -0.69 3.11 -8.91
CA LEU A 52 -0.14 4.42 -9.30
C LEU A 52 1.22 4.31 -10.01
N THR A 53 2.00 3.25 -9.72
CA THR A 53 3.29 3.00 -10.39
C THR A 53 3.19 2.01 -11.55
N SER A 54 2.00 1.45 -11.83
CA SER A 54 1.80 0.37 -12.80
C SER A 54 2.73 -0.84 -12.56
N ASN A 55 3.10 -1.09 -11.31
CA ASN A 55 4.01 -2.17 -10.90
C ASN A 55 3.21 -3.31 -10.28
N LYS A 56 3.23 -4.47 -10.93
CA LYS A 56 2.41 -5.63 -10.56
C LYS A 56 2.80 -6.20 -9.19
N VAL A 57 1.81 -6.66 -8.44
CA VAL A 57 2.00 -7.41 -7.19
C VAL A 57 2.22 -8.91 -7.52
N LYS A 58 3.12 -9.55 -6.79
CA LYS A 58 3.35 -11.00 -6.86
C LYS A 58 2.11 -11.75 -6.37
N ARG A 59 1.79 -12.88 -7.00
CA ARG A 59 0.56 -13.64 -6.74
C ARG A 59 0.60 -14.49 -5.47
N ASP A 60 1.80 -14.87 -5.03
CA ASP A 60 2.07 -15.79 -3.93
C ASP A 60 2.40 -15.08 -2.62
N VAL A 61 2.05 -13.81 -2.52
CA VAL A 61 2.29 -12.97 -1.33
C VAL A 61 0.96 -12.50 -0.73
N ALA A 62 0.82 -12.67 0.57
CA ALA A 62 -0.23 -12.04 1.37
C ALA A 62 0.38 -11.12 2.42
N MET A 63 -0.44 -10.24 2.98
CA MET A 63 0.00 -9.31 4.01
C MET A 63 -1.15 -8.93 4.93
N THR A 64 -0.81 -8.60 6.17
CA THR A 64 -1.76 -8.07 7.15
C THR A 64 -1.04 -7.10 8.09
N GLY A 65 -1.69 -6.02 8.44
CA GLY A 65 -1.13 -4.99 9.34
C GLY A 65 -1.90 -3.68 9.20
N GLU A 66 -2.02 -2.97 10.30
CA GLU A 66 -2.49 -1.59 10.30
C GLU A 66 -1.33 -0.66 9.91
N ILE A 67 -1.61 0.39 9.15
CA ILE A 67 -0.62 1.41 8.79
C ILE A 67 -0.94 2.72 9.49
N THR A 68 0.07 3.31 10.15
CA THR A 68 -0.03 4.66 10.71
C THR A 68 0.24 5.73 9.64
N LEU A 69 -0.10 6.99 9.95
CA LEU A 69 0.24 8.14 9.10
C LEU A 69 1.74 8.31 8.87
N ARG A 70 2.59 7.74 9.74
CA ARG A 70 4.05 7.75 9.62
C ARG A 70 4.62 6.52 8.95
N GLY A 71 3.77 5.58 8.50
CA GLY A 71 4.19 4.37 7.81
C GLY A 71 4.60 3.21 8.72
N ARG A 72 4.46 3.34 10.05
CA ARG A 72 4.68 2.22 10.95
C ARG A 72 3.58 1.18 10.79
N VAL A 73 3.95 -0.08 10.83
CA VAL A 73 3.02 -1.22 10.79
C VAL A 73 2.70 -1.65 12.22
N LEU A 74 1.42 -1.57 12.59
CA LEU A 74 0.95 -1.92 13.93
C LEU A 74 0.43 -3.36 14.00
N PRO A 75 0.47 -3.99 15.19
CA PRO A 75 0.04 -5.36 15.38
C PRO A 75 -1.45 -5.56 15.14
N ILE A 76 -1.81 -6.79 14.83
CA ILE A 76 -3.19 -7.20 14.51
C ILE A 76 -3.60 -8.38 15.39
N GLY A 77 -4.91 -8.61 15.51
CA GLY A 77 -5.46 -9.83 16.08
C GLY A 77 -5.71 -10.91 15.05
N GLY A 78 -5.85 -12.16 15.51
CA GLY A 78 -6.21 -13.30 14.66
C GLY A 78 -5.12 -13.68 13.66
N LEU A 79 -3.85 -13.54 14.02
CA LEU A 79 -2.74 -13.87 13.13
C LEU A 79 -2.76 -15.34 12.73
N LYS A 80 -3.06 -16.25 13.66
CA LYS A 80 -3.06 -17.69 13.42
C LYS A 80 -4.03 -18.06 12.29
N GLU A 81 -5.26 -17.59 12.37
CA GLU A 81 -6.30 -17.87 11.37
C GLU A 81 -5.91 -17.36 10.00
N LYS A 82 -5.28 -16.18 9.93
CA LYS A 82 -4.82 -15.56 8.68
C LYS A 82 -3.68 -16.36 8.04
N ILE A 83 -2.71 -16.82 8.81
CA ILE A 83 -1.60 -17.64 8.31
C ILE A 83 -2.10 -18.98 7.79
N TYR A 84 -3.02 -19.64 8.53
CA TYR A 84 -3.60 -20.91 8.09
C TYR A 84 -4.45 -20.74 6.83
N ALA A 85 -5.21 -19.65 6.72
CA ALA A 85 -5.96 -19.32 5.51
C ALA A 85 -5.04 -19.10 4.31
N ALA A 86 -3.95 -18.37 4.50
CA ALA A 86 -2.94 -18.13 3.47
C ALA A 86 -2.29 -19.43 3.00
N ALA A 87 -1.90 -20.32 3.92
CA ALA A 87 -1.35 -21.63 3.59
C ALA A 87 -2.32 -22.46 2.75
N ARG A 88 -3.60 -22.52 3.14
CA ARG A 88 -4.65 -23.22 2.38
C ARG A 88 -4.88 -22.63 0.99
N ALA A 89 -4.70 -21.34 0.84
CA ALA A 89 -4.80 -20.65 -0.46
C ALA A 89 -3.54 -20.79 -1.34
N GLY A 90 -2.52 -21.53 -0.89
CA GLY A 90 -1.28 -21.73 -1.64
C GLY A 90 -0.33 -20.51 -1.63
N ILE A 91 -0.55 -19.57 -0.71
CA ILE A 91 0.34 -18.42 -0.52
C ILE A 91 1.66 -18.90 0.08
N ARG A 92 2.77 -18.45 -0.49
CA ARG A 92 4.11 -18.85 -0.07
C ARG A 92 4.78 -17.86 0.88
N THR A 93 4.39 -16.60 0.84
CA THR A 93 4.99 -15.55 1.66
C THR A 93 3.90 -14.72 2.32
N VAL A 94 3.98 -14.53 3.64
CA VAL A 94 3.07 -13.66 4.38
C VAL A 94 3.85 -12.62 5.15
N LEU A 95 3.52 -11.34 4.93
CA LEU A 95 4.07 -10.21 5.66
C LEU A 95 3.17 -9.91 6.85
N ILE A 96 3.76 -9.80 8.03
CA ILE A 96 3.08 -9.57 9.29
C ILE A 96 3.72 -8.39 10.05
N PRO A 97 3.02 -7.74 10.98
CA PRO A 97 3.66 -6.75 11.85
C PRO A 97 4.78 -7.37 12.68
N GLU A 98 5.88 -6.64 12.87
CA GLU A 98 7.02 -7.09 13.71
C GLU A 98 6.57 -7.44 15.14
N ASP A 99 5.62 -6.67 15.69
CA ASP A 99 5.11 -6.86 17.05
C ASP A 99 4.33 -8.19 17.23
N ASN A 100 3.85 -8.80 16.12
CA ASN A 100 3.23 -10.13 16.14
C ASN A 100 4.25 -11.30 16.02
N LYS A 101 5.54 -11.02 15.89
CA LYS A 101 6.58 -12.03 15.66
C LYS A 101 6.63 -13.15 16.71
N ASN A 102 6.30 -12.84 17.94
CA ASN A 102 6.31 -13.83 19.02
C ASN A 102 5.25 -14.92 18.86
N GLU A 103 4.12 -14.61 18.21
CA GLU A 103 3.05 -15.56 17.93
C GLU A 103 3.48 -16.68 16.96
N ILE A 104 4.52 -16.44 16.13
CA ILE A 104 5.05 -17.43 15.19
C ILE A 104 5.50 -18.72 15.91
N LYS A 105 5.96 -18.60 17.16
CA LYS A 105 6.43 -19.75 17.95
C LYS A 105 5.31 -20.74 18.29
N GLU A 106 4.06 -20.31 18.18
CA GLU A 106 2.87 -21.12 18.49
C GLU A 106 2.34 -21.89 17.27
N PHE A 107 2.96 -21.68 16.10
CA PHE A 107 2.48 -22.31 14.85
C PHE A 107 3.06 -23.71 14.66
N ASP A 108 2.26 -24.56 14.03
CA ASP A 108 2.66 -25.92 13.69
C ASP A 108 3.86 -25.89 12.71
N LYS A 109 4.78 -26.82 12.91
CA LYS A 109 5.97 -26.96 12.04
C LYS A 109 5.64 -27.14 10.57
N GLU A 110 4.52 -27.76 10.26
CA GLU A 110 4.04 -27.97 8.89
C GLU A 110 3.67 -26.64 8.22
N ILE A 111 2.99 -25.76 8.94
CA ILE A 111 2.65 -24.41 8.48
C ILE A 111 3.92 -23.58 8.26
N LEU A 112 4.87 -23.63 9.19
CA LEU A 112 6.14 -22.90 9.08
C LEU A 112 7.02 -23.38 7.91
N LYS A 113 6.82 -24.63 7.45
CA LYS A 113 7.47 -25.14 6.22
C LYS A 113 6.75 -24.70 4.95
N ALA A 114 5.42 -24.55 5.01
CA ALA A 114 4.59 -24.20 3.86
C ALA A 114 4.63 -22.70 3.53
N VAL A 115 4.75 -21.83 4.55
CA VAL A 115 4.63 -20.39 4.43
C VAL A 115 5.86 -19.70 5.03
N LYS A 116 6.53 -18.88 4.24
CA LYS A 116 7.56 -17.97 4.72
C LYS A 116 6.90 -16.75 5.38
N ILE A 117 7.10 -16.58 6.67
CA ILE A 117 6.56 -15.44 7.42
C ILE A 117 7.66 -14.38 7.55
N ILE A 118 7.35 -13.14 7.18
CA ILE A 118 8.29 -12.01 7.20
C ILE A 118 7.72 -10.91 8.10
N PRO A 119 8.30 -10.68 9.27
CA PRO A 119 7.96 -9.55 10.12
C PRO A 119 8.36 -8.22 9.48
N ILE A 120 7.48 -7.22 9.57
CA ILE A 120 7.62 -5.91 8.95
C ILE A 120 7.32 -4.82 9.97
N GLN A 121 8.19 -3.83 10.09
CA GLN A 121 8.03 -2.68 10.95
C GLN A 121 7.55 -1.43 10.20
N GLU A 122 8.03 -1.26 8.96
CA GLU A 122 7.77 -0.09 8.12
C GLU A 122 7.04 -0.48 6.83
N ALA A 123 6.00 0.27 6.47
CA ALA A 123 5.18 -0.02 5.30
C ALA A 123 5.99 -0.02 3.99
N LYS A 124 6.94 0.90 3.82
CA LYS A 124 7.80 0.93 2.61
C LYS A 124 8.55 -0.37 2.39
N SER A 125 8.95 -1.06 3.46
CA SER A 125 9.73 -2.31 3.34
C SER A 125 8.94 -3.48 2.76
N ILE A 126 7.59 -3.41 2.75
CA ILE A 126 6.80 -4.47 2.10
C ILE A 126 7.00 -4.51 0.60
N LEU A 127 7.25 -3.37 -0.05
CA LEU A 127 7.26 -3.23 -1.50
C LEU A 127 8.32 -4.11 -2.17
N GLN A 128 9.49 -4.27 -1.55
CA GLN A 128 10.56 -5.16 -2.04
C GLN A 128 10.14 -6.65 -2.06
N HIS A 129 9.22 -7.03 -1.19
CA HIS A 129 8.72 -8.41 -1.09
C HIS A 129 7.52 -8.65 -2.00
N THR A 130 6.71 -7.63 -2.23
CA THR A 130 5.38 -7.73 -2.85
C THR A 130 5.36 -7.33 -4.31
N LEU A 131 6.15 -6.35 -4.72
CA LEU A 131 6.16 -5.86 -6.09
C LEU A 131 7.13 -6.67 -6.98
N VAL A 132 6.78 -6.76 -8.27
CA VAL A 132 7.61 -7.46 -9.27
C VAL A 132 8.87 -6.68 -9.58
N LYS A 133 8.76 -5.34 -9.66
CA LYS A 133 9.90 -4.43 -9.92
C LYS A 133 10.20 -3.60 -8.68
N SER A 134 11.46 -3.25 -8.47
CA SER A 134 11.85 -2.30 -7.44
C SER A 134 11.25 -0.92 -7.69
N ILE A 135 10.92 -0.20 -6.62
CA ILE A 135 10.52 1.19 -6.68
C ILE A 135 11.79 2.05 -6.76
N ASN A 136 11.79 2.98 -7.69
CA ASN A 136 12.80 4.02 -7.79
C ASN A 136 12.18 5.37 -7.43
N PRO A 137 12.73 6.12 -6.46
CA PRO A 137 12.30 7.48 -6.18
C PRO A 137 12.36 8.35 -7.42
N LEU A 138 11.47 9.33 -7.50
CA LEU A 138 11.51 10.32 -8.58
C LEU A 138 12.63 11.34 -8.32
N ASN A 139 13.43 11.61 -9.34
CA ASN A 139 14.39 12.71 -9.34
C ASN A 139 13.71 13.99 -9.87
N ILE A 140 12.85 14.60 -9.07
CA ILE A 140 12.18 15.86 -9.37
C ILE A 140 12.59 16.93 -8.37
N THR A 141 12.85 18.13 -8.85
CA THR A 141 13.16 19.28 -8.02
C THR A 141 11.89 19.98 -7.55
N GLU A 142 11.99 20.70 -6.44
CA GLU A 142 10.89 21.49 -5.89
C GLU A 142 10.37 22.53 -6.91
N SER A 143 11.25 23.09 -7.73
CA SER A 143 10.90 24.01 -8.82
C SER A 143 10.07 23.34 -9.93
N GLU A 144 10.33 22.09 -10.25
CA GLU A 144 9.53 21.30 -11.23
C GLU A 144 8.14 20.98 -10.68
N ILE A 145 8.04 20.67 -9.39
CA ILE A 145 6.75 20.49 -8.72
C ILE A 145 5.92 21.78 -8.79
N LEU A 146 6.52 22.92 -8.50
CA LEU A 146 5.85 24.23 -8.52
C LEU A 146 5.48 24.68 -9.95
N ALA A 147 6.30 24.36 -10.95
CA ALA A 147 6.05 24.72 -12.34
C ALA A 147 4.83 24.02 -12.94
N THR A 148 4.54 22.79 -12.53
CA THR A 148 3.37 22.02 -12.97
C THR A 148 2.07 22.47 -12.28
N ASN A 149 2.14 23.25 -11.20
CA ASN A 149 0.99 23.82 -10.49
C ASN A 149 0.42 25.12 -11.12
N LYS A 150 0.96 25.58 -12.25
CA LYS A 150 0.38 26.76 -12.92
C LYS A 150 -0.96 26.33 -13.56
N PRO A 151 -2.07 27.05 -13.26
CA PRO A 151 -3.37 26.78 -13.88
C PRO A 151 -3.20 26.84 -15.40
N SER A 152 -3.77 25.86 -16.08
CA SER A 152 -3.75 25.82 -17.55
C SER A 152 -4.38 27.10 -18.09
N LYS A 153 -3.85 27.63 -19.21
CA LYS A 153 -4.37 28.85 -19.87
C LYS A 153 -5.89 28.82 -20.18
N ILE A 154 -6.52 27.65 -20.05
CA ILE A 154 -7.97 27.47 -20.27
C ILE A 154 -8.79 28.12 -19.14
N GLU A 155 -8.35 28.08 -17.89
CA GLU A 155 -9.08 28.71 -16.77
C GLU A 155 -9.04 30.25 -16.83
N ASN A 156 -7.96 30.83 -17.38
CA ASN A 156 -7.86 32.28 -17.56
C ASN A 156 -8.83 32.80 -18.63
N ASN A 157 -9.08 32.06 -19.70
CA ASN A 157 -10.04 32.45 -20.73
C ASN A 157 -11.51 32.39 -20.27
N ILE A 158 -11.83 31.54 -19.28
CA ILE A 158 -13.18 31.46 -18.71
C ILE A 158 -13.47 32.65 -17.80
N LYS A 159 -12.47 33.11 -17.05
CA LYS A 159 -12.64 34.29 -16.17
C LYS A 159 -12.76 35.61 -16.95
N GLU A 160 -12.06 35.76 -18.08
CA GLU A 160 -12.18 36.93 -18.93
C GLU A 160 -13.55 37.02 -19.68
N ASN A 161 -14.16 35.87 -19.97
CA ASN A 161 -15.49 35.83 -20.64
C ASN A 161 -16.68 35.98 -19.70
N LEU A 162 -16.48 36.01 -18.39
CA LEU A 162 -17.55 36.18 -17.39
C LEU A 162 -17.63 37.64 -16.83
N THR A 163 -16.80 38.54 -17.31
CA THR A 163 -16.72 39.94 -16.88
C THR A 163 -17.23 40.93 -17.93
N HIS A 164 -18.04 40.47 -18.92
CA HIS A 164 -18.75 41.33 -19.87
C HIS A 164 -20.26 41.13 -19.81
#